data_304cd164ef584db10f540e66d37de9f5
#
_entry.id   304cd164ef584db10f540e66d37de9f5
#
_cell.length_a   1.000
_cell.length_b   1.000
_cell.length_c   1.000
_cell.angle_alpha   90.00
_cell.angle_beta   90.00
_cell.angle_gamma   90.00
#
_symmetry.space_group_name_H-M   'P 1'
#
loop_
_entity.id
_entity.type
_entity.pdbx_description
1 polymer ?
#
loop_
_entity_poly.entity_id
_entity_poly.type
_entity_poly.pdbx_seq_one_letter_code
_entity_poly.pdbx_strand_id
1 'polypeptide(L)'
;RALRTQGLRPVLVELPAHGRSDGNVSTLPQFARAVDYVAARLRQDGHHLRAVVAHSLGANASAYAASRGLGADRLVLIAPPASPREYTRLFAHVFGLSEATRAAMQRRIEAREGILMPLFEPAAVGPRIDLPVLVVHDTGDTINRFADGQAYQQAIAGARLLQTSGLGHRRILKDEAVLHEVANFLINN
;
A
#
# COMPACT_ATOMS: atom_id res chain seq x y z
N ARG A 1 -7.18 15.87 9.20
CA ARG A 1 -7.72 16.62 10.35
C ARG A 1 -7.70 15.74 11.60
N ALA A 2 -8.28 14.54 11.57
CA ALA A 2 -8.32 13.60 12.70
C ALA A 2 -6.94 13.31 13.32
N LEU A 3 -5.89 13.10 12.52
CA LEU A 3 -4.54 12.85 13.03
C LEU A 3 -3.92 14.07 13.72
N ARG A 4 -4.23 15.29 13.26
CA ARG A 4 -3.74 16.52 13.89
C ARG A 4 -4.32 16.76 15.27
N THR A 5 -5.58 16.42 15.50
CA THR A 5 -6.20 16.54 16.82
C THR A 5 -5.61 15.58 17.84
N GLN A 6 -4.88 14.57 17.38
CA GLN A 6 -4.15 13.59 18.21
C GLN A 6 -2.63 13.92 18.33
N GLY A 7 -2.23 15.15 18.02
CA GLY A 7 -0.83 15.59 18.13
C GLY A 7 0.10 15.05 17.04
N LEU A 8 -0.42 14.33 16.04
CA LEU A 8 0.37 13.82 14.92
C LEU A 8 0.51 14.88 13.82
N ARG A 9 1.68 14.95 13.20
CA ARG A 9 1.98 15.81 12.05
C ARG A 9 1.91 14.97 10.77
N PRO A 10 0.81 14.99 10.02
CA PRO A 10 0.71 14.24 8.76
C PRO A 10 1.55 14.89 7.67
N VAL A 11 2.31 14.07 6.96
CA VAL A 11 2.99 14.40 5.71
C VAL A 11 2.25 13.68 4.59
N LEU A 12 1.71 14.41 3.64
CA LEU A 12 1.03 13.87 2.47
C LEU A 12 2.04 13.68 1.35
N VAL A 13 2.11 12.46 0.84
CA VAL A 13 3.03 12.10 -0.24
C VAL A 13 2.24 12.00 -1.54
N GLU A 14 2.59 12.81 -2.52
CA GLU A 14 2.15 12.65 -3.91
C GLU A 14 3.18 11.79 -4.64
N LEU A 15 2.79 10.58 -4.99
CA LEU A 15 3.68 9.60 -5.64
C LEU A 15 4.05 10.06 -7.07
N PRO A 16 5.14 9.54 -7.67
CA PRO A 16 5.53 9.91 -9.03
C PRO A 16 4.37 9.84 -10.02
N ALA A 17 4.25 10.84 -10.88
CA ALA A 17 3.16 11.03 -11.85
C ALA A 17 1.74 11.14 -11.22
N HIS A 18 1.62 11.49 -9.94
CA HIS A 18 0.35 11.74 -9.25
C HIS A 18 0.33 13.13 -8.63
N GLY A 19 -0.88 13.73 -8.60
CA GLY A 19 -1.08 15.08 -8.04
C GLY A 19 -0.20 16.11 -8.72
N ARG A 20 0.68 16.77 -7.95
CA ARG A 20 1.63 17.78 -8.43
C ARG A 20 3.03 17.24 -8.64
N SER A 21 3.25 15.94 -8.40
CA SER A 21 4.55 15.31 -8.64
C SER A 21 4.81 15.16 -10.12
N ASP A 22 6.04 15.46 -10.52
CA ASP A 22 6.50 15.34 -11.90
C ASP A 22 6.44 13.90 -12.42
N GLY A 23 6.48 13.77 -13.75
CA GLY A 23 6.48 12.51 -14.47
C GLY A 23 5.14 12.23 -15.16
N ASN A 24 5.19 11.33 -16.13
CA ASN A 24 4.02 10.90 -16.92
C ASN A 24 3.82 9.37 -16.88
N VAL A 25 4.72 8.66 -16.23
CA VAL A 25 4.67 7.20 -16.03
C VAL A 25 5.11 6.88 -14.62
N SER A 26 4.41 5.94 -13.98
CA SER A 26 4.81 5.42 -12.68
C SER A 26 4.55 3.92 -12.61
N THR A 27 5.44 3.23 -11.91
CA THR A 27 5.36 1.80 -11.67
C THR A 27 5.33 1.53 -10.17
N LEU A 28 4.86 0.35 -9.76
CA LEU A 28 4.86 -0.04 -8.36
C LEU A 28 6.26 0.01 -7.71
N PRO A 29 7.35 -0.44 -8.37
CA PRO A 29 8.70 -0.23 -7.86
C PRO A 29 9.09 1.24 -7.68
N GLN A 30 8.65 2.14 -8.55
CA GLN A 30 8.87 3.58 -8.38
C GLN A 30 8.11 4.14 -7.17
N PHE A 31 6.89 3.65 -6.92
CA PHE A 31 6.16 4.00 -5.70
C PHE A 31 6.90 3.55 -4.45
N ALA A 32 7.39 2.32 -4.42
CA ALA A 32 8.16 1.82 -3.29
C ALA A 32 9.44 2.64 -3.04
N ARG A 33 10.18 2.97 -4.11
CA ARG A 33 11.36 3.86 -4.01
C ARG A 33 11.01 5.26 -3.49
N ALA A 34 9.86 5.80 -3.90
CA ALA A 34 9.40 7.09 -3.41
C ALA A 34 9.04 7.05 -1.91
N VAL A 35 8.39 5.98 -1.45
CA VAL A 35 8.10 5.76 -0.02
C VAL A 35 9.41 5.66 0.78
N ASP A 36 10.38 4.85 0.33
CA ASP A 36 11.69 4.71 0.96
C ASP A 36 12.43 6.06 1.01
N TYR A 37 12.43 6.82 -0.08
CA TYR A 37 13.07 8.12 -0.18
C TYR A 37 12.48 9.13 0.83
N VAL A 38 11.15 9.26 0.86
CA VAL A 38 10.48 10.19 1.78
C VAL A 38 10.72 9.80 3.23
N ALA A 39 10.63 8.50 3.56
CA ALA A 39 10.92 8.01 4.91
C ALA A 39 12.37 8.30 5.32
N ALA A 40 13.34 8.05 4.43
CA ALA A 40 14.75 8.33 4.68
C ALA A 40 14.99 9.84 4.87
N ARG A 41 14.36 10.68 4.03
CA ARG A 41 14.50 12.13 4.12
C ARG A 41 13.94 12.69 5.44
N LEU A 42 12.77 12.25 5.85
CA LEU A 42 12.17 12.66 7.11
C LEU A 42 13.08 12.30 8.30
N ARG A 43 13.69 11.12 8.30
CA ARG A 43 14.65 10.72 9.34
C ARG A 43 15.91 11.57 9.33
N GLN A 44 16.47 11.88 8.14
CA GLN A 44 17.63 12.77 8.02
C GLN A 44 17.34 14.18 8.54
N ASP A 45 16.11 14.66 8.36
CA ASP A 45 15.64 15.94 8.89
C ASP A 45 15.30 15.88 10.41
N GLY A 46 15.61 14.75 11.09
CA GLY A 46 15.40 14.56 12.53
C GLY A 46 13.96 14.21 12.92
N HIS A 47 13.12 13.85 11.96
CA HIS A 47 11.74 13.48 12.26
C HIS A 47 11.60 11.98 12.56
N HIS A 48 10.91 11.67 13.65
CA HIS A 48 10.49 10.31 13.97
C HIS A 48 9.27 9.94 13.14
N LEU A 49 9.36 8.84 12.38
CA LEU A 49 8.27 8.36 11.54
C LEU A 49 7.37 7.43 12.37
N ARG A 50 6.35 8.00 13.00
CA ARG A 50 5.39 7.26 13.84
C ARG A 50 4.65 6.19 13.05
N ALA A 51 4.21 6.49 11.83
CA ALA A 51 3.48 5.53 11.01
C ALA A 51 3.50 5.88 9.53
N VAL A 52 3.22 4.87 8.73
CA VAL A 52 2.82 5.02 7.32
C VAL A 52 1.37 4.56 7.18
N VAL A 53 0.52 5.42 6.61
CA VAL A 53 -0.86 5.10 6.25
C VAL A 53 -0.96 5.18 4.73
N ALA A 54 -1.31 4.08 4.10
CA ALA A 54 -1.28 3.97 2.65
C ALA A 54 -2.54 3.29 2.11
N HIS A 55 -2.95 3.68 0.91
CA HIS A 55 -4.16 3.20 0.25
C HIS A 55 -3.86 2.55 -1.10
N SER A 56 -4.60 1.48 -1.42
CA SER A 56 -4.59 0.84 -2.73
C SER A 56 -3.17 0.43 -3.16
N LEU A 57 -2.72 0.77 -4.36
CA LEU A 57 -1.38 0.46 -4.86
C LEU A 57 -0.26 1.07 -3.99
N GLY A 58 -0.53 2.23 -3.36
CA GLY A 58 0.37 2.82 -2.37
C GLY A 58 0.53 1.94 -1.12
N ALA A 59 -0.52 1.21 -0.72
CA ALA A 59 -0.45 0.26 0.39
C ALA A 59 0.45 -0.93 0.06
N ASN A 60 0.33 -1.48 -1.16
CA ASN A 60 1.23 -2.56 -1.62
C ASN A 60 2.70 -2.07 -1.66
N ALA A 61 2.96 -0.87 -2.22
CA ALA A 61 4.29 -0.27 -2.23
C ALA A 61 4.86 -0.06 -0.81
N SER A 62 4.01 0.39 0.13
CA SER A 62 4.40 0.61 1.53
C SER A 62 4.66 -0.70 2.28
N ALA A 63 3.90 -1.76 2.01
CA ALA A 63 4.17 -3.09 2.55
C ALA A 63 5.52 -3.63 2.05
N TYR A 64 5.83 -3.44 0.76
CA TYR A 64 7.14 -3.81 0.23
C TYR A 64 8.27 -2.99 0.87
N ALA A 65 8.10 -1.68 1.05
CA ALA A 65 9.08 -0.85 1.74
C ALA A 65 9.25 -1.29 3.21
N ALA A 66 8.15 -1.60 3.91
CA ALA A 66 8.18 -2.10 5.29
C ALA A 66 8.94 -3.42 5.43
N SER A 67 8.76 -4.34 4.48
CA SER A 67 9.50 -5.63 4.45
C SER A 67 11.02 -5.48 4.27
N ARG A 68 11.48 -4.27 4.00
CA ARG A 68 12.90 -3.90 3.80
C ARG A 68 13.42 -2.94 4.87
N GLY A 69 12.66 -2.72 5.94
CA GLY A 69 13.07 -1.86 7.05
C GLY A 69 12.75 -0.38 6.84
N LEU A 70 11.50 -0.06 6.55
CA LEU A 70 11.02 1.31 6.33
C LEU A 70 11.34 2.28 7.49
N GLY A 71 11.49 1.77 8.72
CA GLY A 71 11.82 2.57 9.89
C GLY A 71 10.66 3.44 10.39
N ALA A 72 9.45 2.92 10.30
CA ALA A 72 8.25 3.44 10.94
C ALA A 72 7.87 2.55 12.12
N ASP A 73 7.15 3.09 13.11
CA ASP A 73 6.67 2.28 14.24
C ASP A 73 5.45 1.44 13.86
N ARG A 74 4.64 1.87 12.90
CA ARG A 74 3.37 1.22 12.53
C ARG A 74 3.08 1.36 11.04
N LEU A 75 2.27 0.43 10.52
CA LEU A 75 1.80 0.46 9.15
C LEU A 75 0.28 0.26 9.09
N VAL A 76 -0.40 1.10 8.32
CA VAL A 76 -1.82 0.95 7.99
C VAL A 76 -1.97 0.75 6.49
N LEU A 77 -2.54 -0.38 6.10
CA LEU A 77 -2.81 -0.74 4.71
C LEU A 77 -4.32 -0.68 4.46
N ILE A 78 -4.77 0.32 3.71
CA ILE A 78 -6.19 0.50 3.37
C ILE A 78 -6.44 -0.03 1.97
N ALA A 79 -7.34 -1.00 1.84
CA ALA A 79 -7.72 -1.63 0.58
C ALA A 79 -6.50 -2.05 -0.30
N PRO A 80 -5.50 -2.75 0.28
CA PRO A 80 -4.31 -3.15 -0.47
C PRO A 80 -4.66 -4.20 -1.52
N PRO A 81 -4.09 -4.14 -2.75
CA PRO A 81 -4.12 -5.25 -3.69
C PRO A 81 -3.08 -6.31 -3.32
N ALA A 82 -3.40 -7.60 -3.47
CA ALA A 82 -2.47 -8.67 -3.15
C ALA A 82 -1.39 -8.87 -4.22
N SER A 83 -1.72 -8.67 -5.48
CA SER A 83 -0.76 -8.95 -6.55
C SER A 83 -0.75 -7.87 -7.64
N PRO A 84 0.43 -7.33 -7.98
CA PRO A 84 0.57 -6.45 -9.15
C PRO A 84 0.21 -7.13 -10.47
N ARG A 85 0.22 -8.46 -10.53
CA ARG A 85 -0.18 -9.22 -11.72
C ARG A 85 -1.64 -9.01 -12.09
N GLU A 86 -2.53 -8.81 -11.11
CA GLU A 86 -3.95 -8.58 -11.37
C GLU A 86 -4.16 -7.31 -12.20
N TYR A 87 -3.35 -6.26 -11.99
CA TYR A 87 -3.41 -5.07 -12.83
C TYR A 87 -2.97 -5.33 -14.27
N THR A 88 -1.95 -6.18 -14.50
CA THR A 88 -1.56 -6.55 -15.86
C THR A 88 -2.63 -7.41 -16.54
N ARG A 89 -3.34 -8.26 -15.78
CA ARG A 89 -4.47 -9.05 -16.28
C ARG A 89 -5.66 -8.19 -16.61
N LEU A 90 -6.02 -7.26 -15.72
CA LEU A 90 -7.10 -6.30 -15.97
C LEU A 90 -6.80 -5.48 -17.22
N PHE A 91 -5.58 -4.95 -17.34
CA PHE A 91 -5.14 -4.21 -18.53
C PHE A 91 -5.27 -5.06 -19.81
N ALA A 92 -4.77 -6.29 -19.78
CA ALA A 92 -4.88 -7.20 -20.92
C ALA A 92 -6.34 -7.48 -21.29
N HIS A 93 -7.20 -7.67 -20.30
CA HIS A 93 -8.65 -7.88 -20.53
C HIS A 93 -9.30 -6.66 -21.17
N VAL A 94 -9.07 -5.47 -20.65
CA VAL A 94 -9.65 -4.21 -21.17
C VAL A 94 -9.24 -3.94 -22.61
N PHE A 95 -7.99 -4.24 -22.97
CA PHE A 95 -7.46 -3.98 -24.31
C PHE A 95 -7.46 -5.21 -25.23
N GLY A 96 -8.09 -6.31 -24.84
CA GLY A 96 -8.19 -7.54 -25.64
C GLY A 96 -6.83 -8.16 -25.98
N LEU A 97 -5.84 -8.03 -25.08
CA LEU A 97 -4.50 -8.57 -25.31
C LEU A 97 -4.44 -10.07 -24.98
N SER A 98 -3.67 -10.80 -25.77
CA SER A 98 -3.39 -12.22 -25.50
C SER A 98 -2.56 -12.39 -24.21
N GLU A 99 -2.65 -13.58 -23.59
CA GLU A 99 -1.82 -13.91 -22.42
C GLU A 99 -0.31 -13.85 -22.77
N ALA A 100 0.07 -14.23 -23.99
CA ALA A 100 1.46 -14.11 -24.45
C ALA A 100 1.93 -12.64 -24.45
N THR A 101 1.09 -11.72 -24.93
CA THR A 101 1.37 -10.27 -24.94
C THR A 101 1.42 -9.73 -23.51
N ARG A 102 0.45 -10.10 -22.65
CA ARG A 102 0.46 -9.72 -21.23
C ARG A 102 1.73 -10.18 -20.52
N ALA A 103 2.12 -11.45 -20.72
CA ALA A 103 3.33 -12.00 -20.12
C ALA A 103 4.61 -11.31 -20.63
N ALA A 104 4.67 -10.99 -21.92
CA ALA A 104 5.79 -10.23 -22.49
C ALA A 104 5.89 -8.81 -21.91
N MET A 105 4.73 -8.14 -21.76
CA MET A 105 4.65 -6.83 -21.10
C MET A 105 5.14 -6.89 -19.65
N GLN A 106 4.69 -7.89 -18.90
CA GLN A 106 5.14 -8.08 -17.50
C GLN A 106 6.66 -8.29 -17.43
N ARG A 107 7.21 -9.19 -18.22
CA ARG A 107 8.68 -9.42 -18.27
C ARG A 107 9.44 -8.15 -18.62
N ARG A 108 8.93 -7.33 -19.53
CA ARG A 108 9.56 -6.07 -19.90
C ARG A 108 9.55 -5.05 -18.75
N ILE A 109 8.45 -4.98 -18.00
CA ILE A 109 8.37 -4.14 -16.79
C ILE A 109 9.37 -4.63 -15.74
N GLU A 110 9.37 -5.93 -15.45
CA GLU A 110 10.28 -6.54 -14.47
C GLU A 110 11.75 -6.33 -14.84
N ALA A 111 12.10 -6.52 -16.12
CA ALA A 111 13.46 -6.29 -16.61
C ALA A 111 13.87 -4.80 -16.51
N ARG A 112 12.97 -3.88 -16.85
CA ARG A 112 13.22 -2.44 -16.75
C ARG A 112 13.39 -1.97 -15.31
N GLU A 113 12.58 -2.48 -14.39
CA GLU A 113 12.58 -2.07 -12.99
C GLU A 113 13.58 -2.85 -12.13
N GLY A 114 14.12 -3.94 -12.64
CA GLY A 114 15.05 -4.81 -11.93
C GLY A 114 14.43 -5.59 -10.78
N ILE A 115 13.10 -5.79 -10.80
CA ILE A 115 12.37 -6.46 -9.72
C ILE A 115 11.20 -7.28 -10.26
N LEU A 116 11.01 -8.49 -9.73
CA LEU A 116 9.91 -9.37 -10.09
C LEU A 116 8.62 -9.01 -9.34
N MET A 117 7.49 -9.01 -10.04
CA MET A 117 6.18 -8.68 -9.44
C MET A 117 5.79 -9.54 -8.24
N PRO A 118 6.09 -10.86 -8.18
CA PRO A 118 5.79 -11.66 -6.99
C PRO A 118 6.44 -11.17 -5.69
N LEU A 119 7.52 -10.40 -5.75
CA LEU A 119 8.17 -9.85 -4.56
C LEU A 119 7.34 -8.79 -3.84
N PHE A 120 6.26 -8.31 -4.44
CA PHE A 120 5.29 -7.40 -3.84
C PHE A 120 4.07 -8.12 -3.24
N GLU A 121 3.96 -9.43 -3.42
CA GLU A 121 2.81 -10.20 -2.93
C GLU A 121 2.89 -10.41 -1.40
N PRO A 122 1.74 -10.52 -0.71
CA PRO A 122 1.70 -10.69 0.75
C PRO A 122 2.57 -11.83 1.25
N ALA A 123 2.59 -12.96 0.55
CA ALA A 123 3.42 -14.12 0.91
C ALA A 123 4.94 -13.82 0.88
N ALA A 124 5.36 -12.87 0.04
CA ALA A 124 6.77 -12.47 -0.06
C ALA A 124 7.14 -11.38 0.94
N VAL A 125 6.25 -10.40 1.16
CA VAL A 125 6.54 -9.25 2.03
C VAL A 125 6.20 -9.53 3.49
N GLY A 126 5.08 -10.21 3.75
CA GLY A 126 4.50 -10.39 5.08
C GLY A 126 5.46 -10.97 6.11
N PRO A 127 6.17 -12.08 5.83
CA PRO A 127 7.10 -12.69 6.80
C PRO A 127 8.31 -11.81 7.18
N ARG A 128 8.49 -10.67 6.51
CA ARG A 128 9.61 -9.73 6.74
C ARG A 128 9.15 -8.40 7.36
N ILE A 129 7.87 -8.29 7.70
CA ILE A 129 7.33 -7.08 8.32
C ILE A 129 7.27 -7.31 9.82
N ASP A 130 8.15 -6.67 10.58
CA ASP A 130 8.31 -6.85 12.03
C ASP A 130 7.58 -5.77 12.85
N LEU A 131 6.84 -4.89 12.22
CA LEU A 131 6.11 -3.81 12.88
C LEU A 131 4.61 -4.10 12.95
N PRO A 132 3.88 -3.52 13.92
CA PRO A 132 2.44 -3.65 14.01
C PRO A 132 1.73 -3.15 12.75
N VAL A 133 0.82 -3.98 12.21
CA VAL A 133 0.07 -3.66 10.98
C VAL A 133 -1.43 -3.69 11.24
N LEU A 134 -2.13 -2.66 10.75
CA LEU A 134 -3.58 -2.65 10.59
C LEU A 134 -3.92 -2.69 9.11
N VAL A 135 -4.61 -3.74 8.70
CA VAL A 135 -5.23 -3.84 7.37
C VAL A 135 -6.68 -3.36 7.49
N VAL A 136 -7.12 -2.48 6.62
CA VAL A 136 -8.50 -2.00 6.56
C VAL A 136 -9.06 -2.33 5.17
N HIS A 137 -10.16 -3.08 5.10
CA HIS A 137 -10.71 -3.47 3.81
C HIS A 137 -12.24 -3.61 3.84
N ASP A 138 -12.90 -3.14 2.80
CA ASP A 138 -14.34 -3.23 2.64
C ASP A 138 -14.73 -4.49 1.88
N THR A 139 -15.75 -5.21 2.38
CA THR A 139 -16.23 -6.46 1.73
C THR A 139 -16.85 -6.20 0.36
N GLY A 140 -17.35 -5.00 0.11
CA GLY A 140 -17.92 -4.55 -1.16
C GLY A 140 -16.94 -3.79 -2.06
N ASP A 141 -15.64 -3.90 -1.82
CA ASP A 141 -14.63 -3.28 -2.70
C ASP A 141 -14.59 -4.00 -4.05
N THR A 142 -14.94 -3.26 -5.11
CA THR A 142 -14.99 -3.75 -6.49
C THR A 142 -13.69 -3.50 -7.28
N ILE A 143 -12.73 -2.80 -6.68
CA ILE A 143 -11.43 -2.51 -7.29
C ILE A 143 -10.39 -3.52 -6.82
N ASN A 144 -10.22 -3.64 -5.50
CA ASN A 144 -9.36 -4.65 -4.88
C ASN A 144 -10.24 -5.59 -4.04
N ARG A 145 -10.10 -6.88 -4.25
CA ARG A 145 -10.95 -7.88 -3.58
C ARG A 145 -10.69 -7.89 -2.08
N PHE A 146 -11.72 -8.07 -1.28
CA PHE A 146 -11.58 -8.24 0.16
C PHE A 146 -10.57 -9.34 0.56
N ALA A 147 -10.52 -10.42 -0.22
CA ALA A 147 -9.54 -11.50 -0.06
C ALA A 147 -8.08 -11.01 -0.13
N ASP A 148 -7.83 -9.92 -0.83
CA ASP A 148 -6.49 -9.34 -0.92
C ASP A 148 -6.05 -8.76 0.45
N GLY A 149 -6.95 -8.09 1.16
CA GLY A 149 -6.71 -7.63 2.54
C GLY A 149 -6.53 -8.78 3.52
N GLN A 150 -7.33 -9.84 3.37
CA GLN A 150 -7.18 -11.07 4.17
C GLN A 150 -5.80 -11.73 3.94
N ALA A 151 -5.31 -11.73 2.70
CA ALA A 151 -3.99 -12.28 2.38
C ALA A 151 -2.86 -11.53 3.11
N TYR A 152 -2.94 -10.20 3.23
CA TYR A 152 -1.99 -9.43 4.04
C TYR A 152 -2.10 -9.75 5.53
N GLN A 153 -3.33 -9.81 6.06
CA GLN A 153 -3.55 -10.14 7.47
C GLN A 153 -3.00 -11.52 7.83
N GLN A 154 -3.15 -12.50 6.94
CA GLN A 154 -2.65 -13.86 7.15
C GLN A 154 -1.12 -13.97 7.01
N ALA A 155 -0.52 -13.19 6.11
CA ALA A 155 0.91 -13.27 5.84
C ALA A 155 1.77 -12.49 6.84
N ILE A 156 1.23 -11.47 7.51
CA ILE A 156 1.96 -10.61 8.44
C ILE A 156 1.66 -11.05 9.88
N ALA A 157 2.67 -11.44 10.62
CA ALA A 157 2.51 -11.88 12.01
C ALA A 157 1.89 -10.77 12.88
N GLY A 158 0.81 -11.08 13.58
CA GLY A 158 0.12 -10.14 14.47
C GLY A 158 -0.66 -9.03 13.76
N ALA A 159 -0.80 -9.06 12.43
CA ALA A 159 -1.60 -8.08 11.72
C ALA A 159 -3.09 -8.17 12.09
N ARG A 160 -3.69 -7.01 12.32
CA ARG A 160 -5.14 -6.88 12.57
C ARG A 160 -5.86 -6.55 11.28
N LEU A 161 -7.07 -7.09 11.09
CA LEU A 161 -7.96 -6.76 9.97
C LEU A 161 -9.18 -6.01 10.50
N LEU A 162 -9.36 -4.77 10.07
CA LEU A 162 -10.59 -4.01 10.21
C LEU A 162 -11.43 -4.21 8.95
N GLN A 163 -12.45 -5.03 9.07
CA GLN A 163 -13.42 -5.26 8.00
C GLN A 163 -14.52 -4.18 8.05
N THR A 164 -14.86 -3.62 6.89
CA THR A 164 -16.01 -2.75 6.71
C THR A 164 -16.96 -3.31 5.65
N SER A 165 -18.15 -2.74 5.53
CA SER A 165 -19.14 -3.13 4.53
C SER A 165 -19.86 -1.91 3.98
N GLY A 166 -20.10 -1.89 2.67
CA GLY A 166 -20.85 -0.84 1.99
C GLY A 166 -20.08 0.45 1.72
N LEU A 167 -18.81 0.55 2.10
CA LEU A 167 -17.97 1.73 1.84
C LEU A 167 -17.27 1.67 0.48
N GLY A 168 -16.85 0.46 0.08
CA GLY A 168 -16.08 0.23 -1.14
C GLY A 168 -14.71 0.90 -1.11
N HIS A 169 -14.05 0.95 -2.26
CA HIS A 169 -12.64 1.32 -2.39
C HIS A 169 -12.29 2.74 -1.98
N ARG A 170 -13.21 3.70 -2.15
CA ARG A 170 -12.90 5.14 -1.98
C ARG A 170 -13.56 5.75 -0.75
N ARG A 171 -14.81 5.38 -0.43
CA ARG A 171 -15.52 5.97 0.72
C ARG A 171 -14.90 5.54 2.04
N ILE A 172 -14.26 4.39 2.08
CA ILE A 172 -13.47 3.88 3.22
C ILE A 172 -12.46 4.91 3.76
N LEU A 173 -11.92 5.78 2.90
CA LEU A 173 -10.98 6.84 3.27
C LEU A 173 -11.61 8.04 4.00
N LYS A 174 -12.95 8.14 3.98
CA LYS A 174 -13.70 9.28 4.52
C LYS A 174 -14.65 8.87 5.64
N ASP A 175 -14.77 7.57 5.90
CA ASP A 175 -15.64 7.04 6.93
C ASP A 175 -15.08 7.38 8.32
N GLU A 176 -15.94 7.97 9.18
CA GLU A 176 -15.52 8.46 10.49
C GLU A 176 -15.11 7.33 11.43
N ALA A 177 -15.78 6.17 11.37
CA ALA A 177 -15.43 5.01 12.19
C ALA A 177 -14.06 4.45 11.78
N VAL A 178 -13.80 4.34 10.47
CA VAL A 178 -12.50 3.94 9.96
C VAL A 178 -11.40 4.92 10.38
N LEU A 179 -11.65 6.23 10.24
CA LEU A 179 -10.69 7.25 10.63
C LEU A 179 -10.38 7.21 12.12
N HIS A 180 -11.40 6.95 12.96
CA HIS A 180 -11.24 6.79 14.40
C HIS A 180 -10.40 5.56 14.74
N GLU A 181 -10.69 4.39 14.16
CA GLU A 181 -9.94 3.16 14.39
C GLU A 181 -8.48 3.26 13.92
N VAL A 182 -8.25 3.87 12.76
CA VAL A 182 -6.90 4.17 12.30
C VAL A 182 -6.18 5.09 13.27
N ALA A 183 -6.81 6.18 13.71
CA ALA A 183 -6.20 7.10 14.67
C ALA A 183 -5.86 6.40 15.99
N ASN A 184 -6.77 5.59 16.53
CA ASN A 184 -6.56 4.79 17.74
C ASN A 184 -5.38 3.83 17.58
N PHE A 185 -5.30 3.13 16.44
CA PHE A 185 -4.17 2.23 16.16
C PHE A 185 -2.83 2.96 16.12
N LEU A 186 -2.81 4.22 15.69
CA LEU A 186 -1.57 5.01 15.58
C LEU A 186 -1.08 5.56 16.94
N ILE A 187 -1.95 5.69 17.94
CA ILE A 187 -1.63 6.34 19.22
C ILE A 187 -1.44 5.33 20.36
N ASN A 188 -2.24 4.26 20.37
CA ASN A 188 -2.22 3.27 21.44
C ASN A 188 -1.06 2.29 21.23
N ASN A 189 -0.32 2.05 22.31
CA ASN A 189 0.78 1.08 22.35
C ASN A 189 0.27 -0.36 22.29
#